data_45ddc5545223868150794ed9d56b34f4
#
_entry.id   45ddc5545223868150794ed9d56b34f4
#
_cell.length_a   1.000
_cell.length_b   1.000
_cell.length_c   1.000
_cell.angle_alpha   90.00
_cell.angle_beta   90.00
_cell.angle_gamma   90.00
#
_symmetry.space_group_name_H-M   'P 1'
#
loop_
_entity.id
_entity.type
_entity.pdbx_description
1 polymer ?
#
loop_
_entity_poly.entity_id
_entity_poly.type
_entity_poly.pdbx_seq_one_letter_code
_entity_poly.pdbx_strand_id
1 'polypeptide(L)'
;MLSRLQKEILTDFPAPPQTEVEICHVDPALSEYLAPAFYITAPIDDISHNRIYINDAKNDTDIYYFTTLAHEGYPGHLYQTICTSSYGAPEVLSLLNYPGYTEGWATYTEMQSFYYAGLDPDLASLLQHNQAATLSLYATADIGIHYFGWEKEKNAAFWSEYGVDDTATVKRITDLILEEPGNYLKYYVGYLKFRQMREQLALENKSFSVSAFHEAILRTGPSPFSVLEETVRDQLK
;
A
#
# COMPACT_ATOMS: atom_id res chain seq x y z
N MET A 1 5.40 -17.65 2.91
CA MET A 1 4.77 -16.39 3.38
C MET A 1 3.47 -16.11 2.62
N LEU A 2 3.44 -16.10 1.28
CA LEU A 2 2.25 -15.78 0.48
C LEU A 2 1.02 -16.64 0.82
N SER A 3 1.18 -17.97 0.92
CA SER A 3 0.09 -18.89 1.32
C SER A 3 -0.46 -18.62 2.73
N ARG A 4 0.37 -18.09 3.62
CA ARG A 4 -0.08 -17.63 4.94
C ARG A 4 -0.93 -16.38 4.81
N LEU A 5 -0.48 -15.37 4.06
CA LEU A 5 -1.27 -14.16 3.78
C LEU A 5 -2.63 -14.52 3.20
N GLN A 6 -2.69 -15.36 2.16
CA GLN A 6 -3.95 -15.82 1.56
C GLN A 6 -4.92 -16.44 2.56
N LYS A 7 -4.42 -17.09 3.61
CA LYS A 7 -5.26 -17.70 4.65
C LYS A 7 -5.70 -16.68 5.69
N GLU A 8 -4.77 -15.87 6.19
CA GLU A 8 -5.03 -14.94 7.31
C GLU A 8 -5.97 -13.80 6.89
N ILE A 9 -5.89 -13.34 5.64
CA ILE A 9 -6.75 -12.24 5.13
C ILE A 9 -8.24 -12.61 5.10
N LEU A 10 -8.60 -13.90 5.08
CA LEU A 10 -10.01 -14.33 5.00
C LEU A 10 -10.85 -13.90 6.22
N THR A 11 -10.21 -13.45 7.29
CA THR A 11 -10.89 -12.88 8.46
C THR A 11 -11.52 -11.53 8.15
N ASP A 12 -10.81 -10.70 7.36
CA ASP A 12 -11.12 -9.28 7.17
C ASP A 12 -11.42 -8.92 5.71
N PHE A 13 -11.11 -9.81 4.77
CA PHE A 13 -11.25 -9.56 3.34
C PHE A 13 -12.08 -10.66 2.66
N PRO A 14 -12.80 -10.34 1.57
CA PRO A 14 -13.46 -11.36 0.75
C PRO A 14 -12.48 -12.42 0.23
N ALA A 15 -12.97 -13.62 0.01
CA ALA A 15 -12.15 -14.67 -0.58
C ALA A 15 -11.66 -14.25 -1.98
N PRO A 16 -10.34 -14.37 -2.25
CA PRO A 16 -9.81 -14.02 -3.56
C PRO A 16 -10.34 -14.94 -4.66
N PRO A 17 -10.52 -14.42 -5.88
CA PRO A 17 -10.73 -15.28 -7.04
C PRO A 17 -9.57 -16.26 -7.22
N GLN A 18 -9.85 -17.43 -7.82
CA GLN A 18 -8.78 -18.35 -8.16
C GLN A 18 -7.93 -17.77 -9.29
N THR A 19 -6.63 -17.77 -9.09
CA THR A 19 -5.64 -17.31 -10.07
C THR A 19 -4.33 -18.04 -9.86
N GLU A 20 -3.52 -18.14 -10.90
CA GLU A 20 -2.14 -18.62 -10.79
C GLU A 20 -1.24 -17.45 -10.38
N VAL A 21 -0.35 -17.71 -9.43
CA VAL A 21 0.65 -16.73 -8.97
C VAL A 21 2.03 -17.35 -9.07
N GLU A 22 2.83 -16.81 -9.97
CA GLU A 22 4.23 -17.18 -10.15
C GLU A 22 5.12 -16.22 -9.34
N ILE A 23 6.02 -16.77 -8.54
CA ILE A 23 7.07 -16.02 -7.87
C ILE A 23 8.31 -16.05 -8.76
N CYS A 24 8.72 -14.88 -9.21
CA CYS A 24 9.92 -14.69 -10.03
C CYS A 24 11.00 -14.01 -9.19
N HIS A 25 12.26 -14.21 -9.55
CA HIS A 25 13.40 -13.54 -8.91
C HIS A 25 13.98 -12.49 -9.85
N VAL A 26 14.35 -11.35 -9.27
CA VAL A 26 15.03 -10.28 -10.01
C VAL A 26 16.42 -10.73 -10.44
N ASP A 27 16.80 -10.44 -11.68
CA ASP A 27 18.16 -10.68 -12.15
C ASP A 27 19.15 -9.90 -11.27
N PRO A 28 20.23 -10.53 -10.77
CA PRO A 28 21.23 -9.88 -9.94
C PRO A 28 21.80 -8.57 -10.51
N ALA A 29 21.89 -8.47 -11.85
CA ALA A 29 22.36 -7.25 -12.52
C ALA A 29 21.40 -6.06 -12.37
N LEU A 30 20.12 -6.30 -12.05
CA LEU A 30 19.08 -5.29 -11.86
C LEU A 30 18.76 -5.02 -10.39
N SER A 31 19.31 -5.82 -9.46
CA SER A 31 18.95 -5.76 -8.04
C SER A 31 19.18 -4.40 -7.38
N GLU A 32 20.20 -3.66 -7.81
CA GLU A 32 20.49 -2.33 -7.29
C GLU A 32 19.37 -1.33 -7.58
N TYR A 33 18.72 -1.45 -8.73
CA TYR A 33 17.77 -0.47 -9.27
C TYR A 33 16.31 -0.78 -8.96
N LEU A 34 16.00 -2.01 -8.54
CA LEU A 34 14.62 -2.43 -8.35
C LEU A 34 14.22 -2.51 -6.87
N ALA A 35 12.93 -2.34 -6.60
CA ALA A 35 12.33 -2.47 -5.27
C ALA A 35 12.56 -3.86 -4.65
N PRO A 36 12.37 -4.04 -3.33
CA PRO A 36 12.49 -5.34 -2.65
C PRO A 36 11.55 -6.42 -3.20
N ALA A 37 10.36 -6.04 -3.60
CA ALA A 37 9.46 -6.84 -4.42
C ALA A 37 8.57 -5.92 -5.24
N PHE A 38 7.92 -6.45 -6.28
CA PHE A 38 6.92 -5.73 -7.06
C PHE A 38 6.01 -6.71 -7.81
N TYR A 39 4.75 -6.32 -7.92
CA TYR A 39 3.75 -6.99 -8.74
C TYR A 39 3.71 -6.34 -10.13
N ILE A 40 3.73 -7.13 -11.18
CA ILE A 40 3.44 -6.64 -12.53
C ILE A 40 1.98 -6.93 -12.81
N THR A 41 1.20 -5.86 -13.00
CA THR A 41 -0.23 -5.95 -13.31
C THR A 41 -0.44 -6.85 -14.54
N ALA A 42 -1.28 -7.86 -14.37
CA ALA A 42 -1.63 -8.77 -15.45
C ALA A 42 -2.31 -8.04 -16.62
N PRO A 43 -2.19 -8.56 -17.85
CA PRO A 43 -2.94 -8.01 -18.98
C PRO A 43 -4.44 -7.96 -18.70
N ILE A 44 -5.11 -6.92 -19.20
CA ILE A 44 -6.53 -6.66 -18.95
C ILE A 44 -7.44 -7.81 -19.44
N ASP A 45 -7.01 -8.53 -20.45
CA ASP A 45 -7.67 -9.66 -21.08
C ASP A 45 -7.24 -11.04 -20.53
N ASP A 46 -6.25 -11.08 -19.64
CA ASP A 46 -5.81 -12.31 -18.96
C ASP A 46 -5.32 -12.03 -17.52
N ILE A 47 -6.27 -11.96 -16.60
CA ILE A 47 -5.98 -11.82 -15.17
C ILE A 47 -5.73 -13.16 -14.45
N SER A 48 -5.69 -14.27 -15.18
CA SER A 48 -5.54 -15.60 -14.59
C SER A 48 -4.09 -15.93 -14.25
N HIS A 49 -3.11 -15.24 -14.85
CA HIS A 49 -1.69 -15.45 -14.66
C HIS A 49 -1.04 -14.20 -14.09
N ASN A 50 -0.58 -14.28 -12.84
CA ASN A 50 0.00 -13.16 -12.13
C ASN A 50 1.44 -13.44 -11.71
N ARG A 51 2.28 -12.39 -11.66
CA ARG A 51 3.68 -12.52 -11.29
C ARG A 51 4.06 -11.50 -10.23
N ILE A 52 4.71 -11.99 -9.17
CA ILE A 52 5.37 -11.15 -8.18
C ILE A 52 6.87 -11.39 -8.31
N TYR A 53 7.62 -10.32 -8.50
CA TYR A 53 9.08 -10.37 -8.55
C TYR A 53 9.66 -10.06 -7.17
N ILE A 54 10.67 -10.82 -6.79
CA ILE A 54 11.36 -10.72 -5.51
C ILE A 54 12.82 -10.37 -5.77
N ASN A 55 13.28 -9.33 -5.10
CA ASN A 55 14.67 -8.89 -5.13
C ASN A 55 15.41 -9.43 -3.90
N ASP A 56 16.05 -10.56 -4.04
CA ASP A 56 16.72 -11.26 -2.94
C ASP A 56 17.84 -10.42 -2.28
N ALA A 57 18.42 -9.46 -3.00
CA ALA A 57 19.47 -8.59 -2.49
C ALA A 57 18.96 -7.48 -1.53
N LYS A 58 17.63 -7.27 -1.45
CA LYS A 58 17.03 -6.18 -0.66
C LYS A 58 16.08 -6.67 0.46
N ASN A 59 16.11 -7.95 0.78
CA ASN A 59 15.26 -8.53 1.81
C ASN A 59 15.98 -8.52 3.16
N ASP A 60 15.82 -7.44 3.93
CA ASP A 60 16.56 -7.21 5.18
C ASP A 60 16.05 -8.01 6.37
N THR A 61 14.73 -8.19 6.50
CA THR A 61 14.13 -8.95 7.61
C THR A 61 12.86 -9.67 7.19
N ASP A 62 12.57 -10.82 7.83
CA ASP A 62 11.36 -11.61 7.54
C ASP A 62 10.07 -10.83 7.68
N ILE A 63 9.98 -9.90 8.62
CA ILE A 63 8.77 -9.12 8.85
C ILE A 63 8.53 -8.10 7.73
N TYR A 64 9.55 -7.36 7.34
CA TYR A 64 9.41 -6.40 6.24
C TYR A 64 9.18 -7.10 4.90
N TYR A 65 9.81 -8.26 4.69
CA TYR A 65 9.51 -9.07 3.53
C TYR A 65 8.07 -9.58 3.52
N PHE A 66 7.54 -9.97 4.68
CA PHE A 66 6.13 -10.39 4.81
C PHE A 66 5.16 -9.25 4.49
N THR A 67 5.42 -8.04 5.01
CA THR A 67 4.57 -6.87 4.75
C THR A 67 4.70 -6.37 3.31
N THR A 68 5.90 -6.45 2.70
CA THR A 68 6.09 -6.16 1.27
C THR A 68 5.32 -7.16 0.40
N LEU A 69 5.33 -8.46 0.74
CA LEU A 69 4.49 -9.44 0.03
C LEU A 69 2.98 -9.21 0.24
N ALA A 70 2.59 -8.62 1.36
CA ALA A 70 1.20 -8.20 1.55
C ALA A 70 0.84 -7.01 0.66
N HIS A 71 1.74 -6.03 0.53
CA HIS A 71 1.61 -4.88 -0.37
C HIS A 71 1.49 -5.31 -1.83
N GLU A 72 2.41 -6.13 -2.31
CA GLU A 72 2.47 -6.56 -3.71
C GLU A 72 1.45 -7.66 -4.06
N GLY A 73 1.17 -8.54 -3.10
CA GLY A 73 0.36 -9.74 -3.31
C GLY A 73 -1.01 -9.68 -2.64
N TYR A 74 -1.11 -10.31 -1.46
CA TYR A 74 -2.36 -10.48 -0.72
C TYR A 74 -2.29 -9.79 0.65
N PRO A 75 -3.18 -8.81 0.93
CA PRO A 75 -4.33 -8.35 0.14
C PRO A 75 -4.07 -7.06 -0.68
N GLY A 76 -2.83 -6.78 -1.09
CA GLY A 76 -2.43 -5.56 -1.80
C GLY A 76 -2.73 -5.57 -3.30
N HIS A 77 -1.75 -5.17 -4.12
CA HIS A 77 -1.91 -4.89 -5.56
C HIS A 77 -2.48 -6.04 -6.37
N LEU A 78 -1.91 -7.25 -6.25
CA LEU A 78 -2.39 -8.41 -6.98
C LEU A 78 -3.85 -8.72 -6.61
N TYR A 79 -4.13 -8.80 -5.31
CA TYR A 79 -5.47 -9.06 -4.81
C TYR A 79 -6.48 -8.00 -5.26
N GLN A 80 -6.12 -6.71 -5.18
CA GLN A 80 -6.95 -5.60 -5.65
C GLN A 80 -7.30 -5.78 -7.13
N THR A 81 -6.30 -6.09 -7.97
CA THR A 81 -6.47 -6.26 -9.42
C THR A 81 -7.43 -7.40 -9.75
N ILE A 82 -7.18 -8.59 -9.19
CA ILE A 82 -8.00 -9.77 -9.51
C ILE A 82 -9.43 -9.67 -8.95
N CYS A 83 -9.60 -9.09 -7.75
CA CYS A 83 -10.94 -8.90 -7.17
C CYS A 83 -11.74 -7.86 -7.95
N THR A 84 -11.18 -6.69 -8.22
CA THR A 84 -11.86 -5.63 -8.98
C THR A 84 -12.30 -6.12 -10.36
N SER A 85 -11.45 -6.85 -11.04
CA SER A 85 -11.77 -7.45 -12.34
C SER A 85 -12.88 -8.52 -12.21
N SER A 86 -12.79 -9.39 -11.22
CA SER A 86 -13.78 -10.46 -11.01
C SER A 86 -15.18 -9.93 -10.65
N TYR A 87 -15.26 -8.77 -10.05
CA TYR A 87 -16.52 -8.09 -9.75
C TYR A 87 -17.15 -7.38 -10.98
N GLY A 88 -16.50 -7.47 -12.14
CA GLY A 88 -17.02 -6.90 -13.38
C GLY A 88 -16.88 -5.39 -13.46
N ALA A 89 -15.88 -4.82 -12.81
CA ALA A 89 -15.55 -3.40 -12.97
C ALA A 89 -15.29 -3.09 -14.46
N PRO A 90 -15.79 -1.96 -14.98
CA PRO A 90 -15.55 -1.58 -16.38
C PRO A 90 -14.05 -1.55 -16.69
N GLU A 91 -13.64 -2.18 -17.80
CA GLU A 91 -12.23 -2.24 -18.23
C GLU A 91 -11.56 -0.87 -18.34
N VAL A 92 -12.32 0.17 -18.66
CA VAL A 92 -11.82 1.54 -18.72
C VAL A 92 -11.21 2.01 -17.40
N LEU A 93 -11.64 1.46 -16.24
CA LEU A 93 -11.09 1.83 -14.94
C LEU A 93 -9.61 1.41 -14.79
N SER A 94 -9.20 0.33 -15.46
CA SER A 94 -7.79 -0.10 -15.47
C SER A 94 -6.87 0.83 -16.27
N LEU A 95 -7.45 1.66 -17.16
CA LEU A 95 -6.74 2.66 -17.91
C LEU A 95 -6.66 4.02 -17.20
N LEU A 96 -7.45 4.18 -16.12
CA LEU A 96 -7.47 5.40 -15.33
C LEU A 96 -6.43 5.30 -14.21
N ASN A 97 -5.58 6.31 -14.11
CA ASN A 97 -4.53 6.35 -13.11
C ASN A 97 -4.99 7.11 -11.86
N TYR A 98 -5.30 6.36 -10.79
CA TYR A 98 -5.61 6.89 -9.46
C TYR A 98 -4.58 6.38 -8.43
N PRO A 99 -3.34 6.89 -8.44
CA PRO A 99 -2.27 6.33 -7.62
C PRO A 99 -2.56 6.40 -6.12
N GLY A 100 -3.30 7.42 -5.65
CA GLY A 100 -3.76 7.48 -4.26
C GLY A 100 -4.71 6.33 -3.88
N TYR A 101 -5.54 5.85 -4.82
CA TYR A 101 -6.35 4.64 -4.61
C TYR A 101 -5.48 3.38 -4.63
N THR A 102 -4.64 3.22 -5.65
CA THR A 102 -3.89 1.97 -5.86
C THR A 102 -2.83 1.77 -4.77
N GLU A 103 -1.95 2.76 -4.58
CA GLU A 103 -0.89 2.72 -3.57
C GLU A 103 -1.43 2.87 -2.15
N GLY A 104 -2.47 3.71 -1.99
CA GLY A 104 -3.13 3.87 -0.70
C GLY A 104 -3.78 2.60 -0.20
N TRP A 105 -4.42 1.82 -1.08
CA TRP A 105 -4.94 0.48 -0.76
C TRP A 105 -3.82 -0.47 -0.35
N ALA A 106 -2.78 -0.60 -1.18
CA ALA A 106 -1.67 -1.50 -0.90
C ALA A 106 -0.96 -1.14 0.41
N THR A 107 -0.76 0.16 0.69
CA THR A 107 -0.20 0.63 1.96
C THR A 107 -1.15 0.36 3.14
N TYR A 108 -2.46 0.57 2.96
CA TYR A 108 -3.45 0.26 3.99
C TYR A 108 -3.44 -1.23 4.35
N THR A 109 -3.35 -2.10 3.37
CA THR A 109 -3.31 -3.55 3.57
C THR A 109 -1.96 -4.04 4.10
N GLU A 110 -0.85 -3.41 3.70
CA GLU A 110 0.47 -3.61 4.28
C GLU A 110 0.45 -3.32 5.79
N MET A 111 -0.14 -2.19 6.21
CA MET A 111 -0.28 -1.85 7.62
C MET A 111 -1.14 -2.87 8.40
N GLN A 112 -2.17 -3.46 7.79
CA GLN A 112 -2.95 -4.54 8.41
C GLN A 112 -2.13 -5.83 8.53
N SER A 113 -1.21 -6.10 7.61
CA SER A 113 -0.47 -7.37 7.56
C SER A 113 0.46 -7.60 8.75
N PHE A 114 0.88 -6.57 9.48
CA PHE A 114 1.60 -6.75 10.74
C PHE A 114 0.85 -7.63 11.73
N TYR A 115 -0.48 -7.53 11.76
CA TYR A 115 -1.35 -8.34 12.63
C TYR A 115 -1.54 -9.78 12.12
N TYR A 116 -1.24 -10.04 10.85
CA TYR A 116 -1.28 -11.39 10.26
C TYR A 116 0.06 -12.12 10.36
N ALA A 117 1.11 -11.42 10.76
CA ALA A 117 2.46 -11.98 10.85
C ALA A 117 2.69 -12.89 12.07
N GLY A 118 1.69 -13.06 12.97
CA GLY A 118 1.78 -13.87 14.18
C GLY A 118 2.75 -13.32 15.22
N LEU A 119 2.93 -12.02 15.19
CA LEU A 119 3.65 -11.28 16.22
C LEU A 119 2.80 -11.13 17.48
N ASP A 120 3.46 -10.81 18.59
CA ASP A 120 2.77 -10.25 19.74
C ASP A 120 1.98 -9.01 19.33
N PRO A 121 0.72 -8.82 19.81
CA PRO A 121 -0.13 -7.71 19.40
C PRO A 121 0.49 -6.31 19.63
N ASP A 122 1.21 -6.12 20.73
CA ASP A 122 1.86 -4.84 21.04
C ASP A 122 3.03 -4.59 20.09
N LEU A 123 3.79 -5.64 19.77
CA LEU A 123 4.87 -5.55 18.76
C LEU A 123 4.32 -5.27 17.35
N ALA A 124 3.24 -5.95 16.95
CA ALA A 124 2.59 -5.69 15.66
C ALA A 124 2.12 -4.24 15.56
N SER A 125 1.48 -3.73 16.62
CA SER A 125 1.04 -2.34 16.72
C SER A 125 2.21 -1.36 16.65
N LEU A 126 3.29 -1.63 17.40
CA LEU A 126 4.49 -0.78 17.39
C LEU A 126 5.10 -0.68 15.98
N LEU A 127 5.29 -1.82 15.30
CA LEU A 127 5.88 -1.85 13.96
C LEU A 127 5.00 -1.16 12.93
N GLN A 128 3.69 -1.39 12.99
CA GLN A 128 2.72 -0.72 12.12
C GLN A 128 2.75 0.81 12.31
N HIS A 129 2.77 1.29 13.56
CA HIS A 129 2.83 2.72 13.84
C HIS A 129 4.19 3.33 13.45
N ASN A 130 5.29 2.59 13.62
CA ASN A 130 6.61 3.03 13.17
C ASN A 130 6.65 3.19 11.64
N GLN A 131 6.09 2.23 10.89
CA GLN A 131 6.00 2.33 9.43
C GLN A 131 5.14 3.53 9.00
N ALA A 132 3.97 3.70 9.63
CA ALA A 132 3.08 4.83 9.35
C ALA A 132 3.75 6.18 9.68
N ALA A 133 4.47 6.28 10.80
CA ALA A 133 5.24 7.47 11.17
C ALA A 133 6.33 7.78 10.13
N THR A 134 7.08 6.76 9.71
CA THR A 134 8.11 6.90 8.68
C THR A 134 7.52 7.46 7.38
N LEU A 135 6.44 6.87 6.87
CA LEU A 135 5.77 7.38 5.66
C LEU A 135 5.23 8.81 5.84
N SER A 136 4.77 9.16 7.05
CA SER A 136 4.30 10.52 7.34
C SER A 136 5.41 11.55 7.25
N LEU A 137 6.62 11.21 7.69
CA LEU A 137 7.79 12.09 7.60
C LEU A 137 8.20 12.32 6.14
N TYR A 138 8.23 11.25 5.34
CA TYR A 138 8.50 11.37 3.90
C TYR A 138 7.46 12.24 3.19
N ALA A 139 6.17 12.01 3.45
CA ALA A 139 5.09 12.80 2.87
C ALA A 139 5.13 14.27 3.32
N THR A 140 5.51 14.54 4.58
CA THR A 140 5.67 15.89 5.10
C THR A 140 6.85 16.61 4.44
N ALA A 141 7.99 15.92 4.28
CA ALA A 141 9.16 16.48 3.60
C ALA A 141 8.88 16.75 2.11
N ASP A 142 8.13 15.86 1.45
CA ASP A 142 7.69 16.02 0.05
C ASP A 142 6.85 17.31 -0.11
N ILE A 143 5.83 17.52 0.72
CA ILE A 143 5.06 18.76 0.76
C ILE A 143 5.96 19.96 1.11
N GLY A 144 6.84 19.78 2.08
CA GLY A 144 7.79 20.81 2.53
C GLY A 144 8.64 21.32 1.40
N ILE A 145 9.23 20.43 0.63
CA ILE A 145 10.12 20.73 -0.49
C ILE A 145 9.33 21.31 -1.67
N HIS A 146 8.31 20.60 -2.15
CA HIS A 146 7.67 20.94 -3.42
C HIS A 146 6.59 22.04 -3.30
N TYR A 147 5.89 22.11 -2.17
CA TYR A 147 4.83 23.10 -1.99
C TYR A 147 5.29 24.31 -1.18
N PHE A 148 6.04 24.09 -0.07
CA PHE A 148 6.49 25.17 0.80
C PHE A 148 7.89 25.71 0.46
N GLY A 149 8.59 25.11 -0.53
CA GLY A 149 9.89 25.54 -0.98
C GLY A 149 10.97 25.42 0.10
N TRP A 150 10.96 24.31 0.86
CA TRP A 150 12.00 24.07 1.87
C TRP A 150 13.36 23.98 1.20
N GLU A 151 14.26 24.84 1.64
CA GLU A 151 15.66 24.77 1.29
C GLU A 151 16.39 23.69 2.10
N LYS A 152 17.62 23.38 1.70
CA LYS A 152 18.43 22.29 2.26
C LYS A 152 18.52 22.32 3.77
N GLU A 153 18.75 23.52 4.34
CA GLU A 153 18.92 23.73 5.78
C GLU A 153 17.64 23.43 6.56
N LYS A 154 16.51 23.87 6.04
CA LYS A 154 15.20 23.61 6.67
C LYS A 154 14.82 22.13 6.57
N ASN A 155 15.07 21.50 5.43
CA ASN A 155 14.84 20.07 5.28
C ASN A 155 15.74 19.25 6.21
N ALA A 156 17.03 19.60 6.34
CA ALA A 156 17.94 18.94 7.26
C ALA A 156 17.51 19.12 8.74
N ALA A 157 17.07 20.33 9.12
CA ALA A 157 16.56 20.60 10.46
C ALA A 157 15.29 19.76 10.77
N PHE A 158 14.38 19.63 9.81
CA PHE A 158 13.19 18.76 9.94
C PHE A 158 13.58 17.30 10.24
N TRP A 159 14.50 16.71 9.47
CA TRP A 159 14.93 15.32 9.69
C TRP A 159 15.65 15.14 11.02
N SER A 160 16.46 16.15 11.44
CA SER A 160 17.14 16.14 12.74
C SER A 160 16.18 16.12 13.93
N GLU A 161 15.00 16.77 13.85
CA GLU A 161 13.96 16.72 14.90
C GLU A 161 13.47 15.28 15.17
N TYR A 162 13.61 14.39 14.17
CA TYR A 162 13.22 12.99 14.28
C TYR A 162 14.42 12.03 14.39
N GLY A 163 15.61 12.58 14.70
CA GLY A 163 16.80 11.78 14.97
C GLY A 163 17.56 11.31 13.72
N VAL A 164 17.27 11.87 12.54
CA VAL A 164 18.00 11.59 11.30
C VAL A 164 19.00 12.70 11.05
N ASP A 165 20.18 12.59 11.65
CA ASP A 165 21.25 13.62 11.63
C ASP A 165 22.33 13.34 10.57
N ASP A 166 22.40 12.11 10.03
CA ASP A 166 23.40 11.75 9.02
C ASP A 166 23.16 12.48 7.71
N THR A 167 24.09 13.35 7.34
CA THR A 167 23.98 14.19 6.14
C THR A 167 23.85 13.38 4.85
N ALA A 168 24.52 12.22 4.75
CA ALA A 168 24.44 11.37 3.56
C ALA A 168 23.05 10.73 3.44
N THR A 169 22.47 10.31 4.55
CA THR A 169 21.10 9.77 4.62
C THR A 169 20.07 10.84 4.26
N VAL A 170 20.16 12.04 4.87
CA VAL A 170 19.25 13.16 4.55
C VAL A 170 19.35 13.54 3.07
N LYS A 171 20.58 13.59 2.52
CA LYS A 171 20.78 13.87 1.10
C LYS A 171 20.09 12.82 0.22
N ARG A 172 20.28 11.53 0.51
CA ARG A 172 19.66 10.45 -0.26
C ARG A 172 18.13 10.50 -0.22
N ILE A 173 17.55 10.75 0.96
CA ILE A 173 16.10 10.94 1.10
C ILE A 173 15.62 12.13 0.27
N THR A 174 16.36 13.25 0.33
CA THR A 174 16.03 14.45 -0.44
C THR A 174 16.08 14.19 -1.94
N ASP A 175 17.13 13.50 -2.42
CA ASP A 175 17.28 13.15 -3.83
C ASP A 175 16.07 12.31 -4.31
N LEU A 176 15.66 11.29 -3.54
CA LEU A 176 14.48 10.46 -3.85
C LEU A 176 13.18 11.28 -3.92
N ILE A 177 12.99 12.24 -3.02
CA ILE A 177 11.83 13.13 -3.02
C ILE A 177 11.84 14.06 -4.24
N LEU A 178 13.02 14.57 -4.62
CA LEU A 178 13.17 15.46 -5.78
C LEU A 178 12.99 14.73 -7.12
N GLU A 179 13.34 13.44 -7.19
CA GLU A 179 13.19 12.63 -8.40
C GLU A 179 11.71 12.42 -8.76
N GLU A 180 10.82 12.29 -7.78
CA GLU A 180 9.40 12.02 -8.02
C GLU A 180 8.51 12.86 -7.09
N PRO A 181 8.18 14.12 -7.47
CA PRO A 181 7.35 15.01 -6.67
C PRO A 181 5.97 14.44 -6.36
N GLY A 182 5.57 14.42 -5.10
CA GLY A 182 4.29 13.89 -4.64
C GLY A 182 4.24 12.37 -4.51
N ASN A 183 5.35 11.68 -4.73
CA ASN A 183 5.39 10.21 -4.67
C ASN A 183 4.91 9.68 -3.32
N TYR A 184 5.40 10.23 -2.21
CA TYR A 184 5.05 9.74 -0.88
C TYR A 184 3.62 10.08 -0.46
N LEU A 185 2.97 11.02 -1.13
CA LEU A 185 1.58 11.38 -0.87
C LEU A 185 0.62 10.27 -1.31
N LYS A 186 0.88 9.61 -2.44
CA LYS A 186 0.03 8.52 -2.94
C LYS A 186 -0.05 7.36 -1.93
N TYR A 187 1.06 7.06 -1.25
CA TYR A 187 1.12 6.04 -0.20
C TYR A 187 0.45 6.51 1.08
N TYR A 188 0.97 7.57 1.70
CA TYR A 188 0.55 7.94 3.04
C TYR A 188 -0.83 8.59 3.10
N VAL A 189 -1.12 9.56 2.23
CA VAL A 189 -2.46 10.19 2.18
C VAL A 189 -3.50 9.19 1.70
N GLY A 190 -3.15 8.34 0.74
CA GLY A 190 -4.02 7.24 0.30
C GLY A 190 -4.36 6.29 1.45
N TYR A 191 -3.36 5.82 2.20
CA TYR A 191 -3.55 5.04 3.42
C TYR A 191 -4.49 5.71 4.42
N LEU A 192 -4.25 7.00 4.71
CA LEU A 192 -5.09 7.75 5.65
C LEU A 192 -6.55 7.84 5.19
N LYS A 193 -6.79 7.97 3.89
CA LYS A 193 -8.14 8.01 3.32
C LYS A 193 -8.90 6.71 3.53
N PHE A 194 -8.29 5.55 3.26
CA PHE A 194 -8.91 4.26 3.52
C PHE A 194 -9.16 4.04 5.02
N ARG A 195 -8.19 4.36 5.85
CA ARG A 195 -8.32 4.25 7.31
C ARG A 195 -9.44 5.15 7.84
N GLN A 196 -9.46 6.42 7.43
CA GLN A 196 -10.49 7.38 7.85
C GLN A 196 -11.89 6.91 7.43
N MET A 197 -12.05 6.46 6.19
CA MET A 197 -13.33 5.94 5.68
C MET A 197 -13.81 4.75 6.50
N ARG A 198 -12.93 3.77 6.80
CA ARG A 198 -13.24 2.63 7.65
C ARG A 198 -13.69 3.06 9.04
N GLU A 199 -12.93 3.94 9.70
CA GLU A 199 -13.22 4.42 11.04
C GLU A 199 -14.58 5.16 11.10
N GLN A 200 -14.85 6.04 10.12
CA GLN A 200 -16.11 6.79 10.04
C GLN A 200 -17.31 5.86 9.83
N LEU A 201 -17.24 4.94 8.88
CA LEU A 201 -18.34 4.01 8.59
C LEU A 201 -18.59 3.04 9.75
N ALA A 202 -17.55 2.63 10.47
CA ALA A 202 -17.70 1.83 11.69
C ALA A 202 -18.40 2.58 12.83
N LEU A 203 -18.21 3.89 12.94
CA LEU A 203 -18.92 4.74 13.92
C LEU A 203 -20.39 4.99 13.53
N GLU A 204 -20.67 5.11 12.25
CA GLU A 204 -22.01 5.42 11.73
C GLU A 204 -22.92 4.18 11.66
N ASN A 205 -22.36 2.99 11.44
CA ASN A 205 -23.12 1.76 11.23
C ASN A 205 -22.81 0.72 12.31
N LYS A 206 -23.80 0.44 13.18
CA LYS A 206 -23.66 -0.57 14.24
C LYS A 206 -23.48 -2.00 13.72
N SER A 207 -23.87 -2.27 12.49
CA SER A 207 -23.71 -3.56 11.80
C SER A 207 -22.51 -3.59 10.87
N PHE A 208 -21.57 -2.65 11.04
CA PHE A 208 -20.38 -2.56 10.20
C PHE A 208 -19.58 -3.85 10.18
N SER A 209 -19.27 -4.30 8.97
CA SER A 209 -18.40 -5.44 8.71
C SER A 209 -17.16 -4.97 7.96
N VAL A 210 -15.99 -5.27 8.48
CA VAL A 210 -14.70 -4.95 7.83
C VAL A 210 -14.60 -5.64 6.47
N SER A 211 -15.04 -6.89 6.37
CA SER A 211 -15.01 -7.63 5.11
C SER A 211 -15.96 -7.03 4.07
N ALA A 212 -17.18 -6.63 4.48
CA ALA A 212 -18.12 -5.95 3.58
C ALA A 212 -17.59 -4.58 3.12
N PHE A 213 -16.90 -3.86 4.00
CA PHE A 213 -16.23 -2.60 3.64
C PHE A 213 -15.15 -2.81 2.58
N HIS A 214 -14.28 -3.81 2.76
CA HIS A 214 -13.27 -4.13 1.77
C HIS A 214 -13.87 -4.60 0.43
N GLU A 215 -14.93 -5.41 0.49
CA GLU A 215 -15.65 -5.83 -0.71
C GLU A 215 -16.25 -4.64 -1.48
N ALA A 216 -16.88 -3.69 -0.77
CA ALA A 216 -17.46 -2.50 -1.39
C ALA A 216 -16.40 -1.64 -2.10
N ILE A 217 -15.20 -1.48 -1.50
CA ILE A 217 -14.08 -0.80 -2.15
C ILE A 217 -13.65 -1.50 -3.44
N LEU A 218 -13.45 -2.82 -3.37
CA LEU A 218 -12.98 -3.62 -4.51
C LEU A 218 -14.01 -3.68 -5.64
N ARG A 219 -15.31 -3.69 -5.31
CA ARG A 219 -16.40 -3.59 -6.29
C ARG A 219 -16.49 -2.23 -6.96
N THR A 220 -16.16 -1.17 -6.22
CA THR A 220 -16.12 0.20 -6.79
C THR A 220 -14.95 0.36 -7.74
N GLY A 221 -13.80 -0.19 -7.41
CA GLY A 221 -12.58 -0.12 -8.22
C GLY A 221 -11.89 1.25 -8.19
N PRO A 222 -10.84 1.43 -9.01
CA PRO A 222 -10.04 2.67 -9.06
C PRO A 222 -10.90 3.90 -9.34
N SER A 223 -10.91 4.84 -8.40
CA SER A 223 -11.71 6.06 -8.49
C SER A 223 -11.15 7.17 -7.57
N PRO A 224 -11.54 8.45 -7.79
CA PRO A 224 -11.27 9.50 -6.83
C PRO A 224 -11.91 9.18 -5.47
N PHE A 225 -11.26 9.55 -4.37
CA PHE A 225 -11.76 9.25 -3.03
C PHE A 225 -13.16 9.80 -2.75
N SER A 226 -13.53 10.95 -3.31
CA SER A 226 -14.90 11.49 -3.16
C SER A 226 -15.97 10.56 -3.74
N VAL A 227 -15.69 9.95 -4.89
CA VAL A 227 -16.58 8.98 -5.54
C VAL A 227 -16.58 7.66 -4.77
N LEU A 228 -15.39 7.20 -4.35
CA LEU A 228 -15.23 5.97 -3.58
C LEU A 228 -16.03 6.03 -2.26
N GLU A 229 -15.88 7.11 -1.49
CA GLU A 229 -16.57 7.31 -0.21
C GLU A 229 -18.10 7.29 -0.37
N GLU A 230 -18.62 7.97 -1.37
CA GLU A 230 -20.06 7.99 -1.66
C GLU A 230 -20.56 6.59 -2.04
N THR A 231 -19.88 5.94 -2.99
CA THR A 231 -20.28 4.61 -3.50
C THR A 231 -20.20 3.54 -2.42
N VAL A 232 -19.12 3.49 -1.64
CA VAL A 232 -18.95 2.53 -0.53
C VAL A 232 -20.01 2.75 0.54
N ARG A 233 -20.29 4.01 0.89
CA ARG A 233 -21.35 4.35 1.85
C ARG A 233 -22.72 3.88 1.40
N ASP A 234 -23.04 3.98 0.11
CA ASP A 234 -24.31 3.53 -0.45
C ASP A 234 -24.42 2.00 -0.48
N GLN A 235 -23.33 1.29 -0.75
CA GLN A 235 -23.31 -0.17 -0.75
C GLN A 235 -23.43 -0.78 0.66
N LEU A 236 -23.11 -0.02 1.72
CA LEU A 236 -23.15 -0.50 3.11
C LEU A 236 -24.42 -0.10 3.89
N LYS A 237 -25.37 0.55 3.23
CA LYS A 237 -26.71 0.84 3.79
C LYS A 237 -27.58 -0.41 3.83
#